data_62131597f47025ec875a33a469c76202
#
_entry.id   62131597f47025ec875a33a469c76202
#
_cell.length_a   1.000
_cell.length_b   1.000
_cell.length_c   1.000
_cell.angle_alpha   90.00
_cell.angle_beta   90.00
_cell.angle_gamma   90.00
#
_symmetry.space_group_name_H-M   'P 1'
#
loop_
_entity.id
_entity.type
_entity.pdbx_description
1 polymer ?
#
loop_
_entity_poly.entity_id
_entity_poly.type
_entity_poly.pdbx_seq_one_letter_code
_entity_poly.pdbx_strand_id
1 'polypeptide(L)' 'MRSLLYKAIESYLQGNIDKHVANVKIQAENAVGVAEHPDHIETIDKELGKIAEFEDRLEVLRKYFKTKEVL' A
#
# COMPACT_ATOMS: atom_id res chain seq x y z
N MET A 1 -15.34 -16.48 -1.10
CA MET A 1 -15.34 -15.41 -2.11
C MET A 1 -14.91 -15.98 -3.43
N ARG A 2 -15.54 -15.55 -4.50
CA ARG A 2 -15.18 -16.10 -5.79
C ARG A 2 -13.75 -15.79 -6.14
N SER A 3 -13.11 -16.76 -6.74
CA SER A 3 -11.69 -16.70 -7.03
C SER A 3 -11.29 -15.47 -7.86
N LEU A 4 -12.06 -15.16 -8.90
CA LEU A 4 -11.74 -14.03 -9.75
C LEU A 4 -11.90 -12.70 -9.00
N LEU A 5 -12.97 -12.58 -8.23
CA LEU A 5 -13.20 -11.38 -7.44
C LEU A 5 -12.11 -11.22 -6.37
N TYR A 6 -11.75 -12.33 -5.72
CA TYR A 6 -10.70 -12.30 -4.72
C TYR A 6 -9.39 -11.78 -5.35
N LYS A 7 -9.02 -12.34 -6.49
CA LYS A 7 -7.78 -11.94 -7.14
C LYS A 7 -7.81 -10.47 -7.56
N ALA A 8 -8.96 -9.99 -8.01
CA ALA A 8 -9.08 -8.60 -8.40
C ALA A 8 -8.88 -7.67 -7.21
N ILE A 9 -9.47 -8.02 -6.07
CA ILE A 9 -9.32 -7.22 -4.86
C ILE A 9 -7.88 -7.30 -4.35
N GLU A 10 -7.30 -8.49 -4.38
CA GLU A 10 -5.92 -8.67 -3.94
C GLU A 10 -4.97 -7.80 -4.78
N SER A 11 -5.16 -7.82 -6.10
CA SER A 11 -4.33 -7.02 -6.99
C SER A 11 -4.54 -5.52 -6.76
N TYR A 12 -5.77 -5.13 -6.51
CA TYR A 12 -6.07 -3.74 -6.23
C TYR A 12 -5.35 -3.27 -4.97
N LEU A 13 -5.42 -4.06 -3.91
CA LEU A 13 -4.77 -3.68 -2.65
C LEU A 13 -3.26 -3.68 -2.79
N GLN A 14 -2.70 -4.71 -3.46
CA GLN A 14 -1.26 -4.76 -3.67
C GLN A 14 -0.79 -3.58 -4.51
N GLY A 15 -1.56 -3.21 -5.53
CA GLY A 15 -1.22 -2.07 -6.37
C GLY A 15 -1.19 -0.77 -5.57
N ASN A 16 -2.10 -0.61 -4.63
CA ASN A 16 -2.08 0.57 -3.78
C ASN A 16 -0.89 0.59 -2.85
N ILE A 17 -0.50 -0.56 -2.32
CA ILE A 17 0.72 -0.65 -1.52
C ILE A 17 1.92 -0.22 -2.36
N ASP A 18 2.04 -0.79 -3.56
CA ASP A 18 3.15 -0.49 -4.43
C ASP A 18 3.20 0.98 -4.81
N LYS A 19 2.03 1.58 -5.05
CA LYS A 19 1.94 2.98 -5.41
C LYS A 19 2.48 3.86 -4.28
N HIS A 20 2.06 3.59 -3.06
CA HIS A 20 2.47 4.44 -1.95
C HIS A 20 3.92 4.19 -1.54
N VAL A 21 4.42 2.95 -1.72
CA VAL A 21 5.84 2.68 -1.52
C VAL A 21 6.67 3.48 -2.53
N ALA A 22 6.23 3.50 -3.80
CA ALA A 22 6.92 4.28 -4.81
C ALA A 22 6.91 5.76 -4.45
N ASN A 23 5.77 6.26 -3.95
CA ASN A 23 5.68 7.65 -3.56
C ASN A 23 6.67 7.99 -2.45
N VAL A 24 6.85 7.10 -1.48
CA VAL A 24 7.83 7.33 -0.42
C VAL A 24 9.23 7.43 -1.01
N LYS A 25 9.57 6.52 -1.91
CA LYS A 25 10.91 6.52 -2.51
C LYS A 25 11.17 7.78 -3.32
N ILE A 26 10.18 8.20 -4.10
CA ILE A 26 10.32 9.42 -4.90
C ILE A 26 10.47 10.63 -4.00
N GLN A 27 9.65 10.71 -2.96
CA GLN A 27 9.70 11.85 -2.05
C GLN A 27 11.03 11.89 -1.30
N ALA A 28 11.54 10.73 -0.90
CA ALA A 28 12.81 10.66 -0.19
C ALA A 28 13.96 11.12 -1.08
N GLU A 29 13.93 10.74 -2.35
CA GLU A 29 14.98 11.19 -3.27
C GLU A 29 14.92 12.68 -3.50
N ASN A 30 13.72 13.23 -3.63
CA ASN A 30 13.57 14.65 -3.91
C ASN A 30 13.89 15.51 -2.70
N ALA A 31 13.89 14.92 -1.51
CA ALA A 31 14.18 15.65 -0.28
C ALA A 31 15.67 15.86 -0.07
N VAL A 32 16.50 15.17 -0.84
CA VAL A 32 17.95 15.30 -0.67
C VAL A 32 18.37 16.72 -1.04
N GLY A 33 19.02 17.40 -0.11
CA GLY A 33 19.51 18.75 -0.35
C GLY A 33 18.51 19.85 -0.06
N VAL A 34 17.31 19.47 0.40
CA VAL A 34 16.29 20.46 0.70
C VAL A 34 15.95 20.31 2.15
N ALA A 35 16.91 20.58 2.98
CA ALA A 35 16.85 20.21 4.38
C ALA A 35 15.80 20.93 5.18
N GLU A 36 15.39 22.11 4.75
CA GLU A 36 14.44 22.80 5.56
C GLU A 36 13.00 22.69 5.11
N HIS A 37 12.66 21.68 4.37
CA HIS A 37 11.25 21.50 3.99
C HIS A 37 10.61 20.44 4.87
N PRO A 38 9.99 20.85 5.96
CA PRO A 38 9.32 19.89 6.84
C PRO A 38 8.18 19.17 6.14
N ASP A 39 7.67 19.72 5.04
CA ASP A 39 6.58 19.08 4.30
C ASP A 39 6.97 17.72 3.76
N HIS A 40 8.25 17.49 3.50
CA HIS A 40 8.69 16.18 3.03
C HIS A 40 8.44 15.10 4.07
N ILE A 41 8.70 15.44 5.34
CA ILE A 41 8.49 14.48 6.42
C ILE A 41 7.01 14.17 6.58
N GLU A 42 6.17 15.20 6.57
CA GLU A 42 4.74 14.99 6.71
C GLU A 42 4.17 14.24 5.51
N THR A 43 4.66 14.53 4.32
CA THR A 43 4.21 13.85 3.12
C THR A 43 4.56 12.37 3.19
N ILE A 44 5.80 12.06 3.60
CA ILE A 44 6.21 10.67 3.73
C ILE A 44 5.38 9.97 4.82
N ASP A 45 5.12 10.67 5.93
CA ASP A 45 4.32 10.09 6.99
C ASP A 45 2.92 9.71 6.49
N LYS A 46 2.30 10.57 5.69
CA LYS A 46 0.99 10.26 5.14
C LYS A 46 1.04 9.05 4.21
N GLU A 47 2.10 8.94 3.41
CA GLU A 47 2.26 7.80 2.55
C GLU A 47 2.44 6.51 3.37
N LEU A 48 3.22 6.58 4.45
CA LEU A 48 3.39 5.43 5.32
C LEU A 48 2.06 4.99 5.91
N GLY A 49 1.22 5.96 6.26
CA GLY A 49 -0.11 5.63 6.76
C GLY A 49 -0.95 4.89 5.74
N LYS A 50 -0.86 5.30 4.47
CA LYS A 50 -1.59 4.62 3.40
C LYS A 50 -1.06 3.20 3.18
N ILE A 51 0.25 3.03 3.23
CA ILE A 51 0.84 1.71 3.10
C ILE A 51 0.32 0.80 4.21
N ALA A 52 0.36 1.29 5.44
CA ALA A 52 -0.10 0.51 6.58
C ALA A 52 -1.58 0.13 6.45
N GLU A 53 -2.39 1.09 5.99
CA GLU A 53 -3.81 0.86 5.82
C GLU A 53 -4.07 -0.23 4.78
N PHE A 54 -3.42 -0.15 3.63
CA PHE A 54 -3.65 -1.13 2.58
C PHE A 54 -3.03 -2.49 2.92
N GLU A 55 -1.91 -2.51 3.61
CA GLU A 55 -1.33 -3.77 4.07
C GLU A 55 -2.26 -4.47 5.05
N ASP A 56 -2.87 -3.70 5.94
CA ASP A 56 -3.80 -4.26 6.89
C ASP A 56 -5.01 -4.85 6.17
N ARG A 57 -5.55 -4.14 5.18
CA ARG A 57 -6.67 -4.64 4.41
C ARG A 57 -6.32 -5.90 3.65
N LEU A 58 -5.13 -5.96 3.10
CA LEU A 58 -4.69 -7.14 2.36
C LEU A 58 -4.55 -8.33 3.29
N GLU A 59 -4.03 -8.10 4.48
CA GLU A 59 -3.91 -9.16 5.47
C GLU A 59 -5.29 -9.67 5.87
N VAL A 60 -6.24 -8.76 6.10
CA VAL A 60 -7.61 -9.14 6.46
C VAL A 60 -8.25 -9.94 5.32
N LEU A 61 -8.06 -9.48 4.09
CA LEU A 61 -8.61 -10.19 2.95
C LEU A 61 -8.09 -11.62 2.89
N ARG A 62 -6.79 -11.78 3.06
CA ARG A 62 -6.18 -13.11 2.99
C ARG A 62 -6.58 -13.99 4.16
N LYS A 63 -6.71 -13.38 5.33
CA LYS A 63 -7.01 -14.15 6.53
C LYS A 63 -8.43 -14.70 6.53
N TYR A 64 -9.38 -13.93 6.06
CA TYR A 64 -10.78 -14.30 6.21
C TYR A 64 -11.46 -14.74 4.92
N PHE A 65 -10.90 -14.41 3.76
CA PHE A 65 -11.63 -14.62 2.51
C PHE A 65 -10.88 -15.45 1.48
N LYS A 66 -9.63 -15.81 1.77
CA LYS A 66 -8.91 -16.64 0.85
C LYS A 66 -9.42 -18.05 1.02
N THR A 67 -10.35 -18.44 0.19
CA THR A 67 -10.92 -19.74 0.31
C THR A 67 -10.10 -20.72 -0.46
N LYS A 68 -10.13 -21.94 -0.07
CA LYS A 68 -9.56 -22.95 -0.84
C LYS A 68 -10.62 -23.33 -1.75
N GLU A 69 -10.80 -22.62 -2.71
CA GLU A 69 -11.75 -22.91 -3.67
C GLU A 69 -11.40 -24.13 -4.29
N VAL A 70 -11.95 -25.09 -3.86
CA VAL A 70 -11.68 -26.27 -4.44
C VAL A 70 -12.56 -26.33 -5.53
N LEU A 71 -12.40 -26.10 -6.42
CA LEU A 71 -13.35 -26.06 -7.42
C LEU A 71 -13.18 -27.01 -8.48
#